data_398bf6d21bd48585b228fe08c8643462
#
_entry.id   398bf6d21bd48585b228fe08c8643462
#
_cell.length_a   1.000
_cell.length_b   1.000
_cell.length_c   1.000
_cell.angle_alpha   90.00
_cell.angle_beta   90.00
_cell.angle_gamma   90.00
#
_symmetry.space_group_name_H-M   'P 1'
#
loop_
_entity.id
_entity.type
_entity.pdbx_description
1 polymer ?
#
loop_
_entity_poly.entity_id
_entity_poly.type
_entity_poly.pdbx_seq_one_letter_code
_entity_poly.pdbx_strand_id
1 'polypeptide(L)'
;MSEYENSLLGGKVRLLQKLDGYRTAIDPILLAASVPAKAGEMVLDLGCGVCAVSLCLHARVSGLTVLGLDVQKPLVDLARRNSALNNCCDDVRFLDGDLLTPPADIPSGRFDHVMANPPYLAANSGNPSSNAAKALANVEGKAVLVDWVRAAHRALKPGG
;
A
#
# COMPACT_ATOMS: atom_id res chain seq x y z
N MET A 1 2.74 -2.47 21.72
CA MET A 1 3.81 -2.23 20.71
C MET A 1 3.94 -0.73 20.56
N SER A 2 5.17 -0.24 20.68
CA SER A 2 5.42 1.21 20.60
C SER A 2 5.30 1.65 19.14
N GLU A 3 4.55 2.72 18.94
CA GLU A 3 4.37 3.41 17.66
C GLU A 3 5.05 4.77 17.72
N TYR A 4 5.40 5.32 16.58
CA TYR A 4 5.89 6.68 16.46
C TYR A 4 5.25 7.36 15.25
N GLU A 5 5.13 8.66 15.31
CA GLU A 5 4.67 9.47 14.20
C GLU A 5 5.85 9.98 13.39
N ASN A 6 5.77 9.85 12.08
CA ASN A 6 6.70 10.43 11.10
C ASN A 6 5.94 11.37 10.19
N SER A 7 6.65 12.25 9.49
CA SER A 7 6.08 13.11 8.46
C SER A 7 6.80 12.95 7.14
N LEU A 8 6.03 12.98 6.04
CA LEU A 8 6.52 12.89 4.67
C LEU A 8 6.13 14.16 3.91
N LEU A 9 6.76 14.40 2.76
CA LEU A 9 6.48 15.53 1.87
C LEU A 9 6.50 16.90 2.59
N GLY A 10 7.49 17.11 3.45
CA GLY A 10 7.61 18.38 4.18
C GLY A 10 6.48 18.63 5.18
N GLY A 11 5.94 17.57 5.79
CA GLY A 11 4.85 17.65 6.78
C GLY A 11 3.44 17.53 6.20
N LYS A 12 3.29 17.42 4.88
CA LYS A 12 1.96 17.27 4.24
C LYS A 12 1.28 15.95 4.52
N VAL A 13 2.06 14.90 4.85
CA VAL A 13 1.57 13.58 5.21
C VAL A 13 2.11 13.21 6.57
N ARG A 14 1.22 12.85 7.50
CA ARG A 14 1.54 12.32 8.83
C ARG A 14 1.36 10.80 8.81
N LEU A 15 2.31 10.07 9.36
CA LEU A 15 2.34 8.62 9.27
C LEU A 15 2.72 7.98 10.60
N LEU A 16 1.78 7.23 11.19
CA LEU A 16 2.06 6.35 12.33
C LEU A 16 2.73 5.08 11.82
N GLN A 17 3.82 4.69 12.46
CA GLN A 17 4.58 3.48 12.14
C GLN A 17 4.91 2.72 13.43
N LYS A 18 5.11 1.39 13.31
CA LYS A 18 5.62 0.58 14.42
C LYS A 18 7.13 0.75 14.54
N LEU A 19 7.64 0.89 15.76
CA LEU A 19 9.08 0.98 16.01
C LEU A 19 9.85 -0.25 15.51
N ASP A 20 9.24 -1.44 15.62
CA ASP A 20 9.83 -2.72 15.23
C ASP A 20 9.45 -3.16 13.81
N GLY A 21 8.71 -2.30 13.05
CA GLY A 21 8.22 -2.59 11.71
C GLY A 21 9.16 -2.15 10.58
N TYR A 22 8.69 -2.36 9.36
CA TYR A 22 9.30 -1.76 8.17
C TYR A 22 9.25 -0.23 8.29
N ARG A 23 10.39 0.42 8.10
CA ARG A 23 10.47 1.88 8.07
C ARG A 23 10.21 2.38 6.66
N THR A 24 9.26 3.25 6.51
CA THR A 24 9.02 3.97 5.26
C THR A 24 10.28 4.76 4.89
N ALA A 25 10.86 4.40 3.75
CA ALA A 25 12.01 5.08 3.16
C ALA A 25 11.54 6.02 2.03
N ILE A 26 12.37 6.23 1.01
CA ILE A 26 12.04 7.09 -0.12
C ILE A 26 11.13 6.41 -1.17
N ASP A 27 11.15 5.07 -1.23
CA ASP A 27 10.44 4.29 -2.26
C ASP A 27 8.94 4.60 -2.38
N PRO A 28 8.17 4.71 -1.27
CA PRO A 28 6.76 5.10 -1.33
C PRO A 28 6.53 6.47 -1.95
N ILE A 29 7.44 7.42 -1.70
CA ILE A 29 7.34 8.78 -2.26
C ILE A 29 7.58 8.74 -3.77
N LEU A 30 8.61 8.01 -4.22
CA LEU A 30 8.93 7.85 -5.64
C LEU A 30 7.83 7.09 -6.38
N LEU A 31 7.30 6.03 -5.79
CA LEU A 31 6.16 5.30 -6.37
C LEU A 31 4.94 6.21 -6.50
N ALA A 32 4.56 6.92 -5.45
CA ALA A 32 3.46 7.87 -5.51
C ALA A 32 3.68 8.98 -6.56
N ALA A 33 4.92 9.41 -6.77
CA ALA A 33 5.26 10.42 -7.77
C ALA A 33 5.17 9.88 -9.21
N SER A 34 5.40 8.59 -9.43
CA SER A 34 5.39 7.95 -10.75
C SER A 34 3.99 7.65 -11.29
N VAL A 35 2.98 7.53 -10.43
CA VAL A 35 1.60 7.22 -10.85
C VAL A 35 0.99 8.45 -11.55
N PRO A 36 0.57 8.39 -12.84
CA PRO A 36 0.05 9.53 -13.58
C PRO A 36 -1.44 9.79 -13.30
N ALA A 37 -1.90 9.50 -12.10
CA ALA A 37 -3.30 9.62 -11.70
C ALA A 37 -3.80 11.06 -11.70
N LYS A 38 -5.09 11.23 -11.99
CA LYS A 38 -5.81 12.51 -12.08
C LYS A 38 -7.02 12.52 -11.15
N ALA A 39 -7.52 13.71 -10.86
CA ALA A 39 -8.75 13.88 -10.09
C ALA A 39 -9.93 13.09 -10.68
N GLY A 40 -10.70 12.43 -9.83
CA GLY A 40 -11.83 11.59 -10.21
C GLY A 40 -11.48 10.14 -10.56
N GLU A 41 -10.20 9.79 -10.65
CA GLU A 41 -9.76 8.43 -10.94
C GLU A 41 -9.69 7.56 -9.67
N MET A 42 -9.74 6.24 -9.87
CA MET A 42 -9.64 5.22 -8.82
C MET A 42 -8.31 4.50 -8.92
N VAL A 43 -7.60 4.42 -7.80
CA VAL A 43 -6.29 3.77 -7.71
C VAL A 43 -6.36 2.61 -6.70
N LEU A 44 -5.78 1.46 -7.06
CA LEU A 44 -5.59 0.34 -6.15
C LEU A 44 -4.13 0.29 -5.69
N ASP A 45 -3.91 0.20 -4.38
CA ASP A 45 -2.60 0.01 -3.74
C ASP A 45 -2.50 -1.43 -3.22
N LEU A 46 -1.82 -2.30 -3.96
CA LEU A 46 -1.61 -3.70 -3.59
C LEU A 46 -0.43 -3.81 -2.62
N GLY A 47 -0.67 -4.42 -1.45
CA GLY A 47 0.31 -4.49 -0.37
C GLY A 47 0.53 -3.12 0.27
N CYS A 48 -0.56 -2.42 0.57
CA CYS A 48 -0.51 -1.02 1.01
C CYS A 48 0.23 -0.79 2.34
N GLY A 49 0.46 -1.83 3.14
CA GLY A 49 1.13 -1.73 4.43
C GLY A 49 0.48 -0.69 5.33
N VAL A 50 1.28 0.29 5.78
CA VAL A 50 0.80 1.43 6.60
C VAL A 50 0.28 2.60 5.77
N CYS A 51 0.06 2.41 4.45
CA CYS A 51 -0.51 3.34 3.47
C CYS A 51 0.37 4.55 3.07
N ALA A 52 1.67 4.46 3.21
CA ALA A 52 2.54 5.58 2.88
C ALA A 52 2.41 6.04 1.42
N VAL A 53 2.34 5.09 0.46
CA VAL A 53 2.16 5.40 -0.98
C VAL A 53 0.81 6.04 -1.23
N SER A 54 -0.27 5.43 -0.70
CA SER A 54 -1.64 5.92 -0.84
C SER A 54 -1.78 7.37 -0.36
N LEU A 55 -1.25 7.69 0.82
CA LEU A 55 -1.31 9.04 1.39
C LEU A 55 -0.47 10.05 0.62
N CYS A 56 0.73 9.66 0.17
CA CYS A 56 1.58 10.53 -0.64
C CYS A 56 0.92 10.84 -2.00
N LEU A 57 0.28 9.84 -2.61
CA LEU A 57 -0.45 10.03 -3.87
C LEU A 57 -1.66 10.95 -3.69
N HIS A 58 -2.48 10.70 -2.66
CA HIS A 58 -3.64 11.53 -2.35
C HIS A 58 -3.25 13.00 -2.02
N ALA A 59 -2.16 13.21 -1.27
CA ALA A 59 -1.64 14.55 -0.98
C ALA A 59 -1.14 15.29 -2.23
N ARG A 60 -0.74 14.56 -3.28
CA ARG A 60 -0.30 15.12 -4.56
C ARG A 60 -1.45 15.42 -5.51
N VAL A 61 -2.48 14.56 -5.52
CA VAL A 61 -3.60 14.67 -6.46
C VAL A 61 -4.91 14.65 -5.68
N SER A 62 -5.53 15.80 -5.54
CA SER A 62 -6.83 15.94 -4.89
C SER A 62 -7.94 15.28 -5.71
N GLY A 63 -8.95 14.73 -5.04
CA GLY A 63 -10.12 14.13 -5.68
C GLY A 63 -9.87 12.72 -6.24
N LEU A 64 -8.78 12.04 -5.82
CA LEU A 64 -8.59 10.62 -6.08
C LEU A 64 -9.38 9.78 -5.09
N THR A 65 -9.84 8.61 -5.54
CA THR A 65 -10.26 7.52 -4.66
C THR A 65 -9.16 6.47 -4.64
N VAL A 66 -8.61 6.17 -3.47
CA VAL A 66 -7.59 5.13 -3.29
C VAL A 66 -8.13 4.00 -2.44
N LEU A 67 -8.00 2.77 -2.93
CA LEU A 67 -8.30 1.56 -2.17
C LEU A 67 -7.00 0.78 -1.95
N GLY A 68 -6.64 0.55 -0.70
CA GLY A 68 -5.49 -0.27 -0.33
C GLY A 68 -5.91 -1.68 0.06
N LEU A 69 -5.12 -2.67 -0.32
CA LEU A 69 -5.26 -4.07 0.09
C LEU A 69 -3.97 -4.54 0.76
N ASP A 70 -4.08 -5.15 1.93
CA ASP A 70 -2.96 -5.84 2.57
C ASP A 70 -3.45 -7.09 3.30
N VAL A 71 -2.65 -8.14 3.29
CA VAL A 71 -2.94 -9.41 3.99
C VAL A 71 -2.72 -9.30 5.50
N GLN A 72 -1.94 -8.32 5.93
CA GLN A 72 -1.59 -8.11 7.33
C GLN A 72 -2.60 -7.19 8.01
N LYS A 73 -3.66 -7.76 8.59
CA LYS A 73 -4.69 -6.99 9.31
C LYS A 73 -4.13 -5.92 10.26
N PRO A 74 -3.07 -6.16 11.08
CA PRO A 74 -2.52 -5.12 11.94
C PRO A 74 -1.93 -3.90 11.19
N LEU A 75 -1.48 -4.07 9.95
CA LEU A 75 -1.03 -2.96 9.10
C LEU A 75 -2.22 -2.21 8.50
N VAL A 76 -3.26 -2.94 8.09
CA VAL A 76 -4.52 -2.34 7.61
C VAL A 76 -5.19 -1.49 8.68
N ASP A 77 -5.22 -1.97 9.93
CA ASP A 77 -5.77 -1.21 11.05
C ASP A 77 -4.95 0.08 11.30
N LEU A 78 -3.63 0.01 11.14
CA LEU A 78 -2.77 1.19 11.23
C LEU A 78 -2.96 2.13 10.03
N ALA A 79 -3.15 1.59 8.82
CA ALA A 79 -3.45 2.36 7.61
C ALA A 79 -4.76 3.15 7.75
N ARG A 80 -5.80 2.55 8.31
CA ARG A 80 -7.07 3.24 8.62
C ARG A 80 -6.88 4.40 9.60
N ARG A 81 -6.06 4.22 10.62
CA ARG A 81 -5.71 5.29 11.57
C ARG A 81 -4.90 6.40 10.90
N ASN A 82 -4.00 6.05 9.98
CA ASN A 82 -3.22 6.99 9.20
C ASN A 82 -4.10 7.81 8.24
N SER A 83 -5.10 7.18 7.60
CA SER A 83 -6.09 7.89 6.79
C SER A 83 -6.88 8.90 7.64
N ALA A 84 -7.33 8.50 8.84
CA ALA A 84 -8.00 9.41 9.77
C ALA A 84 -7.09 10.56 10.22
N LEU A 85 -5.81 10.28 10.52
CA LEU A 85 -4.82 11.27 10.92
C LEU A 85 -4.58 12.36 9.84
N ASN A 86 -4.79 12.00 8.56
CA ASN A 86 -4.65 12.90 7.41
C ASN A 86 -6.01 13.43 6.89
N ASN A 87 -7.12 13.20 7.60
CA ASN A 87 -8.48 13.64 7.25
C ASN A 87 -8.93 13.21 5.84
N CYS A 88 -8.59 11.98 5.42
CA CYS A 88 -8.90 11.48 4.07
C CYS A 88 -9.62 10.12 4.07
N CYS A 89 -10.35 9.77 5.16
CA CYS A 89 -11.03 8.48 5.29
C CYS A 89 -12.10 8.22 4.21
N ASP A 90 -12.67 9.26 3.64
CA ASP A 90 -13.69 9.11 2.60
C ASP A 90 -13.06 8.75 1.25
N ASP A 91 -11.87 9.25 0.99
CA ASP A 91 -11.15 9.10 -0.26
C ASP A 91 -10.16 7.93 -0.26
N VAL A 92 -9.57 7.62 0.91
CA VAL A 92 -8.50 6.62 1.07
C VAL A 92 -8.94 5.54 2.04
N ARG A 93 -9.30 4.37 1.52
CA ARG A 93 -9.88 3.24 2.28
C ARG A 93 -9.00 2.00 2.19
N PHE A 94 -9.15 1.09 3.14
CA PHE A 94 -8.30 -0.10 3.24
C PHE A 94 -9.09 -1.35 3.57
N LEU A 95 -8.74 -2.44 2.87
CA LEU A 95 -9.28 -3.79 3.06
C LEU A 95 -8.17 -4.73 3.53
N ASP A 96 -8.50 -5.59 4.47
CA ASP A 96 -7.69 -6.76 4.79
C ASP A 96 -8.09 -7.93 3.89
N GLY A 97 -7.11 -8.51 3.21
CA GLY A 97 -7.34 -9.61 2.28
C GLY A 97 -6.10 -10.02 1.51
N ASP A 98 -6.21 -11.18 0.88
CA ASP A 98 -5.13 -11.78 0.10
C ASP A 98 -5.30 -11.43 -1.39
N LEU A 99 -4.25 -10.93 -2.04
CA LEU A 99 -4.25 -10.64 -3.47
C LEU A 99 -4.46 -11.89 -4.35
N LEU A 100 -4.16 -13.08 -3.83
CA LEU A 100 -4.42 -14.36 -4.50
C LEU A 100 -5.93 -14.69 -4.55
N THR A 101 -6.67 -14.25 -3.55
CA THR A 101 -8.12 -14.39 -3.42
C THR A 101 -8.76 -13.06 -3.01
N PRO A 102 -8.74 -12.06 -3.92
CA PRO A 102 -9.15 -10.71 -3.58
C PRO A 102 -10.60 -10.64 -3.08
N PRO A 103 -10.87 -9.79 -2.07
CA PRO A 103 -12.23 -9.53 -1.62
C PRO A 103 -13.15 -9.07 -2.76
N ALA A 104 -14.47 -9.31 -2.63
CA ALA A 104 -15.48 -8.89 -3.61
C ALA A 104 -15.50 -7.36 -3.83
N ASP A 105 -15.05 -6.60 -2.84
CA ASP A 105 -14.91 -5.14 -2.92
C ASP A 105 -13.80 -4.67 -3.88
N ILE A 106 -12.99 -5.61 -4.40
CA ILE A 106 -12.01 -5.36 -5.47
C ILE A 106 -12.47 -6.02 -6.77
N PRO A 107 -13.40 -5.42 -7.50
CA PRO A 107 -13.90 -5.97 -8.74
C PRO A 107 -12.86 -5.88 -9.86
N SER A 108 -12.94 -6.80 -10.82
CA SER A 108 -12.10 -6.75 -12.02
C SER A 108 -12.44 -5.54 -12.89
N GLY A 109 -11.42 -4.96 -13.54
CA GLY A 109 -11.62 -3.91 -14.55
C GLY A 109 -12.18 -2.59 -13.99
N ARG A 110 -11.88 -2.25 -12.73
CA ARG A 110 -12.48 -1.08 -12.07
C ARG A 110 -11.52 0.08 -11.87
N PHE A 111 -10.23 -0.18 -11.77
CA PHE A 111 -9.24 0.83 -11.38
C PHE A 111 -8.56 1.44 -12.60
N ASP A 112 -8.34 2.75 -12.54
CA ASP A 112 -7.62 3.49 -13.57
C ASP A 112 -6.10 3.21 -13.46
N HIS A 113 -5.61 3.03 -12.24
CA HIS A 113 -4.22 2.69 -11.94
C HIS A 113 -4.15 1.64 -10.84
N VAL A 114 -3.12 0.80 -10.91
CA VAL A 114 -2.72 -0.10 -9.82
C VAL A 114 -1.27 0.16 -9.49
N MET A 115 -0.96 0.36 -8.24
CA MET A 115 0.39 0.51 -7.73
C MET A 115 0.70 -0.60 -6.74
N ALA A 116 1.96 -0.99 -6.65
CA ALA A 116 2.44 -1.98 -5.70
C ALA A 116 3.90 -1.73 -5.36
N ASN A 117 4.26 -1.99 -4.11
CA ASN A 117 5.65 -2.07 -3.65
C ASN A 117 5.86 -3.46 -3.03
N PRO A 118 5.96 -4.51 -3.86
CA PRO A 118 6.03 -5.89 -3.38
C PRO A 118 7.34 -6.13 -2.62
N PRO A 119 7.40 -7.14 -1.74
CA PRO A 119 8.64 -7.52 -1.06
C PRO A 119 9.71 -7.95 -2.09
N TYR A 120 10.95 -7.46 -1.89
CA TYR A 120 12.04 -7.63 -2.87
C TYR A 120 12.82 -8.95 -2.74
N LEU A 121 12.69 -9.66 -1.61
CA LEU A 121 13.47 -10.86 -1.34
C LEU A 121 12.60 -12.09 -1.51
N ALA A 122 13.03 -12.99 -2.40
CA ALA A 122 12.44 -14.32 -2.47
C ALA A 122 12.54 -15.04 -1.11
N ALA A 123 11.56 -15.87 -0.80
CA ALA A 123 11.44 -16.57 0.50
C ALA A 123 12.70 -17.35 0.93
N ASN A 124 13.58 -17.69 -0.03
CA ASN A 124 14.81 -18.44 0.19
C ASN A 124 16.11 -17.64 -0.04
N SER A 125 16.03 -16.33 -0.25
CA SER A 125 17.21 -15.49 -0.53
C SER A 125 17.64 -14.72 0.72
N GLY A 126 18.69 -15.18 1.37
CA GLY A 126 19.38 -14.45 2.42
C GLY A 126 18.97 -14.78 3.85
N ASN A 127 19.77 -14.34 4.82
CA ASN A 127 19.45 -14.45 6.24
C ASN A 127 18.23 -13.60 6.55
N PRO A 128 17.14 -14.19 7.09
CA PRO A 128 16.00 -13.41 7.53
C PRO A 128 16.46 -12.37 8.55
N SER A 129 15.97 -11.14 8.43
CA SER A 129 16.22 -10.14 9.48
C SER A 129 15.74 -10.71 10.81
N SER A 130 16.45 -10.42 11.90
CA SER A 130 16.13 -10.89 13.26
C SER A 130 14.75 -10.44 13.76
N ASN A 131 14.08 -9.58 13.01
CA ASN A 131 12.73 -9.10 13.31
C ASN A 131 11.72 -9.74 12.35
N ALA A 132 10.83 -10.58 12.88
CA ALA A 132 9.80 -11.30 12.12
C ALA A 132 8.89 -10.38 11.27
N ALA A 133 8.60 -9.17 11.73
CA ALA A 133 7.79 -8.20 11.00
C ALA A 133 8.53 -7.63 9.77
N LYS A 134 9.84 -7.39 9.89
CA LYS A 134 10.70 -6.99 8.76
C LYS A 134 10.90 -8.15 7.78
N ALA A 135 11.05 -9.37 8.30
CA ALA A 135 11.13 -10.56 7.47
C ALA A 135 9.85 -10.74 6.63
N LEU A 136 8.66 -10.58 7.23
CA LEU A 136 7.39 -10.68 6.52
C LEU A 136 7.19 -9.57 5.46
N ALA A 137 7.70 -8.36 5.72
CA ALA A 137 7.57 -7.24 4.80
C ALA A 137 8.56 -7.29 3.62
N ASN A 138 9.69 -7.99 3.79
CA ASN A 138 10.77 -8.02 2.79
C ASN A 138 10.89 -9.37 2.08
N VAL A 139 10.21 -10.41 2.55
CA VAL A 139 10.26 -11.77 1.98
C VAL A 139 8.94 -12.04 1.30
N GLU A 140 8.99 -12.53 0.07
CA GLU A 140 7.81 -13.05 -0.62
C GLU A 140 7.11 -14.07 0.29
N GLY A 141 5.84 -13.79 0.60
CA GLY A 141 4.97 -14.72 1.30
C GLY A 141 4.51 -15.84 0.37
N LYS A 142 3.20 -16.12 0.35
CA LYS A 142 2.62 -17.09 -0.60
C LYS A 142 2.57 -16.55 -2.03
N ALA A 143 2.42 -15.23 -2.20
CA ALA A 143 2.33 -14.57 -3.50
C ALA A 143 3.74 -14.28 -4.05
N VAL A 144 4.01 -14.73 -5.26
CA VAL A 144 5.22 -14.42 -6.02
C VAL A 144 4.96 -13.24 -6.98
N LEU A 145 6.01 -12.64 -7.54
CA LEU A 145 5.89 -11.44 -8.37
C LEU A 145 4.85 -11.58 -9.49
N VAL A 146 4.75 -12.74 -10.13
CA VAL A 146 3.75 -12.98 -11.19
C VAL A 146 2.31 -12.88 -10.68
N ASP A 147 2.06 -13.20 -9.43
CA ASP A 147 0.72 -13.08 -8.83
C ASP A 147 0.34 -11.62 -8.60
N TRP A 148 1.30 -10.78 -8.19
CA TRP A 148 1.12 -9.34 -8.10
C TRP A 148 0.76 -8.72 -9.45
N VAL A 149 1.48 -9.10 -10.51
CA VAL A 149 1.20 -8.63 -11.88
C VAL A 149 -0.19 -9.09 -12.35
N ARG A 150 -0.56 -10.36 -12.07
CA ARG A 150 -1.90 -10.88 -12.42
C ARG A 150 -3.01 -10.16 -11.66
N ALA A 151 -2.83 -9.92 -10.37
CA ALA A 151 -3.79 -9.20 -9.55
C ALA A 151 -3.97 -7.75 -10.06
N ALA A 152 -2.87 -7.06 -10.37
CA ALA A 152 -2.89 -5.73 -10.95
C ALA A 152 -3.62 -5.70 -12.29
N HIS A 153 -3.25 -6.57 -13.22
CA HIS A 153 -3.87 -6.66 -14.54
C HIS A 153 -5.37 -6.95 -14.46
N ARG A 154 -5.80 -7.84 -13.54
CA ARG A 154 -7.21 -8.15 -13.33
C ARG A 154 -8.00 -6.94 -12.83
N ALA A 155 -7.42 -6.11 -11.96
CA ALA A 155 -8.08 -4.97 -11.35
C ALA A 155 -8.16 -3.76 -12.30
N LEU A 156 -7.22 -3.62 -13.24
CA LEU A 156 -7.15 -2.50 -14.17
C LEU A 156 -8.30 -2.49 -15.19
N LYS A 157 -8.77 -1.29 -15.50
CA LYS A 157 -9.61 -1.04 -16.67
C LYS A 157 -8.85 -1.36 -17.96
N PRO A 158 -9.53 -1.64 -19.09
CA PRO A 158 -8.89 -1.68 -20.39
C PRO A 158 -8.15 -0.37 -20.67
N GLY A 159 -6.83 -0.43 -20.89
CA GLY A 159 -5.99 0.74 -21.12
C GLY A 159 -5.47 1.46 -19.86
N GLY A 160 -5.75 0.92 -18.70
CA GLY A 160 -5.18 1.39 -17.42
C GLY A 160 -3.76 0.89 -17.16
#